data_091c7c1a5bea22235b9fb4ba85b277e7
#
_entry.id   091c7c1a5bea22235b9fb4ba85b277e7
#
_cell.length_a   1.000
_cell.length_b   1.000
_cell.length_c   1.000
_cell.angle_alpha   90.00
_cell.angle_beta   90.00
_cell.angle_gamma   90.00
#
_symmetry.space_group_name_H-M   'P 1'
#
loop_
_entity.id
_entity.type
_entity.pdbx_description
1 polymer ?
#
loop_
_entity_poly.entity_id
_entity_poly.type
_entity_poly.pdbx_seq_one_letter_code
_entity_poly.pdbx_strand_id
1 'polypeptide(L)'
;MKNIVAFDIETTGVDKTRDHIIQISMVKFNPETYEVIDTYDSYVRPIGNYAISVPAYIKHKIRPEHLVDKPALKDIADDIIKFFEDCDILTFNGNGFDIPFLNKELEAIGKHIDFTCRKCYDSCLEERKRNPNNLDAVYERYTGNTMEEGGLVAHNSLSDVAATIEIFKNQNASGTVEPIKIYGDSGMIKDMIFENNELPCFSYGKYRTLPLKMIGQIDNNYIKWALSPKSGLDNDTKKFIENYLKL
;
A
#
# COMPACT_ATOMS: atom_id res chain seq x y z
N MET A 1 -7.44 -10.02 19.89
CA MET A 1 -7.13 -9.85 18.43
C MET A 1 -5.63 -10.05 18.19
N LYS A 2 -5.18 -10.30 16.93
CA LYS A 2 -3.75 -10.27 16.62
C LYS A 2 -3.25 -8.83 16.72
N ASN A 3 -1.95 -8.65 17.02
CA ASN A 3 -1.32 -7.35 16.87
C ASN A 3 -1.35 -6.90 15.41
N ILE A 4 -1.25 -5.60 15.18
CA ILE A 4 -1.23 -5.01 13.85
C ILE A 4 0.14 -4.39 13.60
N VAL A 5 0.68 -4.60 12.39
CA VAL A 5 1.82 -3.85 11.88
C VAL A 5 1.31 -2.80 10.91
N ALA A 6 1.44 -1.54 11.29
CA ALA A 6 1.32 -0.43 10.37
C ALA A 6 2.66 -0.23 9.67
N PHE A 7 2.68 -0.07 8.33
CA PHE A 7 3.92 0.17 7.61
C PHE A 7 3.73 1.06 6.39
N ASP A 8 4.82 1.67 5.99
CA ASP A 8 4.96 2.55 4.84
C ASP A 8 6.37 2.41 4.25
N ILE A 9 6.52 2.65 2.94
CA ILE A 9 7.80 2.61 2.25
C ILE A 9 8.04 3.88 1.43
N GLU A 10 9.30 4.30 1.36
CA GLU A 10 9.75 5.27 0.37
C GLU A 10 10.58 4.56 -0.71
N THR A 11 10.46 5.04 -1.95
CA THR A 11 11.03 4.37 -3.12
C THR A 11 11.74 5.36 -4.04
N THR A 12 12.61 4.85 -4.91
CA THR A 12 13.27 5.68 -5.94
C THR A 12 12.30 6.22 -7.00
N GLY A 13 11.12 5.61 -7.11
CA GLY A 13 10.05 5.97 -8.03
C GLY A 13 8.88 5.01 -7.94
N VAL A 14 7.97 5.05 -8.90
CA VAL A 14 6.71 4.29 -8.85
C VAL A 14 6.68 3.01 -9.70
N ASP A 15 7.70 2.78 -10.49
CA ASP A 15 7.79 1.62 -11.38
C ASP A 15 8.38 0.42 -10.63
N LYS A 16 7.53 -0.48 -10.18
CA LYS A 16 7.93 -1.69 -9.42
C LYS A 16 8.95 -2.58 -10.16
N THR A 17 9.15 -2.40 -11.47
CA THR A 17 10.11 -3.19 -12.25
C THR A 17 11.52 -2.61 -12.27
N ARG A 18 11.66 -1.32 -11.97
CA ARG A 18 12.92 -0.57 -12.10
C ARG A 18 13.30 0.20 -10.85
N ASP A 19 12.30 0.54 -10.05
CA ASP A 19 12.50 1.32 -8.84
C ASP A 19 12.71 0.41 -7.63
N HIS A 20 13.30 0.96 -6.58
CA HIS A 20 13.73 0.25 -5.39
C HIS A 20 13.22 0.91 -4.12
N ILE A 21 13.02 0.13 -3.07
CA ILE A 21 12.76 0.62 -1.72
C ILE A 21 14.03 1.30 -1.21
N ILE A 22 13.88 2.49 -0.63
CA ILE A 22 14.95 3.29 -0.01
C ILE A 22 14.70 3.63 1.46
N GLN A 23 13.49 3.43 1.96
CA GLN A 23 13.17 3.44 3.38
C GLN A 23 11.99 2.50 3.62
N ILE A 24 11.99 1.85 4.76
CA ILE A 24 10.85 1.09 5.29
C ILE A 24 10.66 1.43 6.75
N SER A 25 9.44 1.79 7.12
CA SER A 25 9.04 2.08 8.51
C SER A 25 7.87 1.20 8.90
N MET A 26 7.97 0.59 10.07
CA MET A 26 6.98 -0.33 10.61
C MET A 26 6.75 -0.05 12.09
N VAL A 27 5.49 -0.05 12.50
CA VAL A 27 5.10 0.05 13.92
C VAL A 27 4.14 -1.10 14.25
N LYS A 28 4.52 -1.93 15.21
CA LYS A 28 3.69 -2.99 15.77
C LYS A 28 2.93 -2.45 16.98
N PHE A 29 1.62 -2.61 17.01
CA PHE A 29 0.79 -2.13 18.10
C PHE A 29 -0.36 -3.10 18.45
N ASN A 30 -0.89 -2.96 19.66
CA ASN A 30 -2.09 -3.67 20.09
C ASN A 30 -3.35 -2.93 19.58
N PRO A 31 -4.24 -3.56 18.79
CA PRO A 31 -5.40 -2.87 18.22
C PRO A 31 -6.51 -2.52 19.22
N GLU A 32 -6.47 -3.05 20.44
CA GLU A 32 -7.45 -2.76 21.50
C GLU A 32 -7.03 -1.56 22.36
N THR A 33 -5.73 -1.48 22.68
CA THR A 33 -5.17 -0.42 23.52
C THR A 33 -4.46 0.69 22.75
N TYR A 34 -4.08 0.42 21.48
CA TYR A 34 -3.22 1.25 20.61
C TYR A 34 -1.81 1.48 21.18
N GLU A 35 -1.42 0.66 22.17
CA GLU A 35 -0.08 0.70 22.73
C GLU A 35 0.92 0.17 21.70
N VAL A 36 2.00 0.95 21.46
CA VAL A 36 3.10 0.56 20.60
C VAL A 36 3.93 -0.52 21.29
N ILE A 37 4.11 -1.64 20.60
CA ILE A 37 4.86 -2.80 21.09
C ILE A 37 6.28 -2.77 20.58
N ASP A 38 6.46 -2.43 19.29
CA ASP A 38 7.77 -2.41 18.65
C ASP A 38 7.76 -1.44 17.46
N THR A 39 8.94 -0.92 17.11
CA THR A 39 9.13 0.02 16.01
C THR A 39 10.38 -0.35 15.22
N TYR A 40 10.27 -0.36 13.90
CA TYR A 40 11.38 -0.56 12.98
C TYR A 40 11.39 0.56 11.95
N ASP A 41 12.53 1.22 11.80
CA ASP A 41 12.73 2.25 10.77
C ASP A 41 14.14 2.10 10.19
N SER A 42 14.25 1.93 8.89
CA SER A 42 15.53 1.77 8.23
C SER A 42 15.54 2.38 6.84
N TYR A 43 16.55 3.18 6.55
CA TYR A 43 16.95 3.41 5.17
C TYR A 43 17.47 2.11 4.56
N VAL A 44 17.22 1.96 3.25
CA VAL A 44 17.63 0.80 2.47
C VAL A 44 18.48 1.28 1.30
N ARG A 45 19.66 0.71 1.15
CA ARG A 45 20.54 1.00 0.02
C ARG A 45 20.22 0.07 -1.14
N PRO A 46 19.74 0.59 -2.27
CA PRO A 46 19.56 -0.22 -3.48
C PRO A 46 20.87 -0.79 -3.99
N ILE A 47 20.82 -1.98 -4.60
CA ILE A 47 21.98 -2.63 -5.20
C ILE A 47 22.04 -2.29 -6.70
N GLY A 48 23.22 -1.95 -7.19
CA GLY A 48 23.44 -1.59 -8.59
C GLY A 48 23.28 -0.10 -8.89
N ASN A 49 23.05 0.22 -10.15
CA ASN A 49 22.81 1.60 -10.58
C ASN A 49 21.33 1.94 -10.40
N TYR A 50 21.06 2.98 -9.63
CA TYR A 50 19.72 3.51 -9.42
C TYR A 50 19.73 5.03 -9.49
N ALA A 51 18.60 5.62 -9.77
CA ALA A 51 18.38 7.05 -9.70
C ALA A 51 17.06 7.32 -8.96
N ILE A 52 17.09 8.26 -8.04
CA ILE A 52 15.86 8.72 -7.40
C ILE A 52 15.16 9.68 -8.35
N SER A 53 13.94 9.38 -8.73
CA SER A 53 13.16 10.22 -9.63
C SER A 53 12.84 11.58 -8.98
N VAL A 54 12.77 12.64 -9.78
CA VAL A 54 12.46 13.97 -9.26
C VAL A 54 11.12 14.01 -8.49
N PRO A 55 10.03 13.40 -8.98
CA PRO A 55 8.78 13.34 -8.21
C PRO A 55 8.91 12.63 -6.85
N ALA A 56 9.68 11.54 -6.77
CA ALA A 56 9.93 10.83 -5.52
C ALA A 56 10.73 11.70 -4.56
N TYR A 57 11.84 12.28 -5.03
CA TYR A 57 12.66 13.19 -4.22
C TYR A 57 11.87 14.39 -3.68
N ILE A 58 10.97 14.97 -4.49
CA ILE A 58 10.14 16.09 -4.04
C ILE A 58 9.28 15.69 -2.83
N LYS A 59 8.83 14.44 -2.74
CA LYS A 59 8.04 13.92 -1.63
C LYS A 59 8.89 13.67 -0.39
N HIS A 60 9.74 12.66 -0.43
CA HIS A 60 10.43 12.14 0.75
C HIS A 60 11.78 12.83 1.08
N LYS A 61 12.34 13.65 0.19
CA LYS A 61 13.61 14.39 0.36
C LYS A 61 14.85 13.51 0.64
N ILE A 62 14.75 12.20 0.47
CA ILE A 62 15.87 11.29 0.64
C ILE A 62 16.82 11.46 -0.55
N ARG A 63 18.11 11.58 -0.28
CA ARG A 63 19.18 11.74 -1.27
C ARG A 63 20.04 10.49 -1.33
N PRO A 64 20.74 10.23 -2.46
CA PRO A 64 21.67 9.10 -2.54
C PRO A 64 22.69 9.06 -1.40
N GLU A 65 23.15 10.24 -0.93
CA GLU A 65 24.14 10.33 0.16
C GLU A 65 23.60 9.77 1.49
N HIS A 66 22.30 9.81 1.72
CA HIS A 66 21.68 9.25 2.92
C HIS A 66 21.70 7.72 2.92
N LEU A 67 21.93 7.09 1.75
CA LEU A 67 21.83 5.65 1.56
C LEU A 67 23.19 4.93 1.52
N VAL A 68 24.29 5.66 1.39
CA VAL A 68 25.64 5.09 1.11
C VAL A 68 26.03 3.99 2.09
N ASP A 69 25.87 4.24 3.39
CA ASP A 69 26.29 3.32 4.46
C ASP A 69 25.11 2.52 5.05
N LYS A 70 23.99 2.48 4.35
CA LYS A 70 22.80 1.77 4.81
C LYS A 70 22.79 0.31 4.36
N PRO A 71 22.12 -0.58 5.12
CA PRO A 71 21.99 -1.97 4.73
C PRO A 71 21.27 -2.10 3.38
N ALA A 72 21.61 -3.10 2.60
CA ALA A 72 20.77 -3.48 1.47
C ALA A 72 19.56 -4.29 1.95
N LEU A 73 18.50 -4.34 1.16
CA LEU A 73 17.26 -5.05 1.53
C LEU A 73 17.54 -6.51 1.94
N LYS A 74 18.45 -7.20 1.24
CA LYS A 74 18.85 -8.58 1.55
C LYS A 74 19.43 -8.76 2.96
N ASP A 75 20.04 -7.70 3.51
CA ASP A 75 20.72 -7.74 4.80
C ASP A 75 19.73 -7.60 5.98
N ILE A 76 18.55 -7.01 5.70
CA ILE A 76 17.49 -6.75 6.70
C ILE A 76 16.18 -7.49 6.41
N ALA A 77 16.12 -8.27 5.35
CA ALA A 77 14.88 -8.93 4.92
C ALA A 77 14.32 -9.90 5.98
N ASP A 78 15.19 -10.62 6.69
CA ASP A 78 14.74 -11.56 7.72
C ASP A 78 14.16 -10.83 8.94
N ASP A 79 14.70 -9.67 9.30
CA ASP A 79 14.16 -8.82 10.36
C ASP A 79 12.79 -8.26 9.95
N ILE A 80 12.66 -7.80 8.71
CA ILE A 80 11.39 -7.32 8.16
C ILE A 80 10.34 -8.44 8.20
N ILE A 81 10.65 -9.64 7.68
CA ILE A 81 9.74 -10.78 7.65
C ILE A 81 9.30 -11.15 9.06
N LYS A 82 10.25 -11.24 10.00
CA LYS A 82 9.99 -11.53 11.40
C LYS A 82 9.11 -10.47 12.07
N PHE A 83 9.27 -9.20 11.69
CA PHE A 83 8.45 -8.13 12.24
C PHE A 83 6.96 -8.30 11.92
N PHE A 84 6.64 -8.86 10.75
CA PHE A 84 5.28 -9.17 10.34
C PHE A 84 4.72 -10.48 10.92
N GLU A 85 5.52 -11.34 11.58
CA GLU A 85 5.03 -12.63 12.08
C GLU A 85 3.83 -12.46 13.02
N ASP A 86 2.80 -13.29 12.78
CA ASP A 86 1.54 -13.35 13.56
C ASP A 86 0.80 -12.00 13.72
N CYS A 87 1.01 -11.06 12.83
CA CYS A 87 0.35 -9.78 12.83
C CYS A 87 -0.63 -9.61 11.67
N ASP A 88 -1.68 -8.84 11.88
CA ASP A 88 -2.49 -8.23 10.84
C ASP A 88 -1.79 -6.96 10.33
N ILE A 89 -2.27 -6.37 9.25
CA ILE A 89 -1.59 -5.28 8.51
C ILE A 89 -2.44 -4.03 8.49
N LEU A 90 -1.81 -2.87 8.62
CA LEU A 90 -2.42 -1.56 8.42
C LEU A 90 -1.56 -0.75 7.44
N THR A 91 -2.21 -0.12 6.48
CA THR A 91 -1.57 0.80 5.53
C THR A 91 -2.47 2.01 5.25
N PHE A 92 -1.91 3.02 4.60
CA PHE A 92 -2.66 4.09 3.96
C PHE A 92 -2.47 4.01 2.44
N ASN A 93 -3.43 3.44 1.70
CA ASN A 93 -3.34 3.18 0.26
C ASN A 93 -2.28 2.13 -0.14
N GLY A 94 -1.77 1.35 0.81
CA GLY A 94 -0.65 0.45 0.61
C GLY A 94 -0.96 -0.81 -0.20
N ASN A 95 -2.22 -1.19 -0.34
CA ASN A 95 -2.60 -2.33 -1.18
C ASN A 95 -2.24 -2.15 -2.65
N GLY A 96 -2.26 -0.92 -3.14
CA GLY A 96 -1.92 -0.60 -4.51
C GLY A 96 -0.43 -0.36 -4.73
N PHE A 97 0.32 -0.10 -3.66
CA PHE A 97 1.71 0.32 -3.77
C PHE A 97 2.64 -0.42 -2.83
N ASP A 98 2.54 -0.21 -1.51
CA ASP A 98 3.53 -0.68 -0.53
C ASP A 98 3.63 -2.21 -0.48
N ILE A 99 2.50 -2.90 -0.34
CA ILE A 99 2.46 -4.36 -0.25
C ILE A 99 3.02 -5.03 -1.51
N PRO A 100 2.53 -4.73 -2.73
CA PRO A 100 3.06 -5.36 -3.93
C PRO A 100 4.48 -4.90 -4.25
N PHE A 101 4.92 -3.71 -3.80
CA PHE A 101 6.28 -3.26 -3.99
C PHE A 101 7.24 -4.04 -3.08
N LEU A 102 6.91 -4.15 -1.78
CA LEU A 102 7.70 -4.89 -0.81
C LEU A 102 7.84 -6.37 -1.20
N ASN A 103 6.73 -7.02 -1.57
CA ASN A 103 6.78 -8.42 -1.98
C ASN A 103 7.69 -8.61 -3.19
N LYS A 104 7.59 -7.76 -4.19
CA LYS A 104 8.42 -7.88 -5.39
C LYS A 104 9.91 -7.72 -5.09
N GLU A 105 10.29 -6.75 -4.27
CA GLU A 105 11.69 -6.56 -3.87
C GLU A 105 12.20 -7.74 -3.02
N LEU A 106 11.35 -8.32 -2.15
CA LEU A 106 11.68 -9.53 -1.40
C LEU A 106 11.82 -10.75 -2.32
N GLU A 107 10.91 -10.93 -3.28
CA GLU A 107 10.99 -12.03 -4.26
C GLU A 107 12.27 -11.97 -5.10
N ALA A 108 12.73 -10.78 -5.47
CA ALA A 108 13.98 -10.60 -6.20
C ALA A 108 15.22 -11.12 -5.45
N ILE A 109 15.13 -11.26 -4.13
CA ILE A 109 16.18 -11.83 -3.26
C ILE A 109 15.81 -13.21 -2.70
N GLY A 110 14.79 -13.87 -3.26
CA GLY A 110 14.33 -15.21 -2.85
C GLY A 110 13.61 -15.27 -1.51
N LYS A 111 13.04 -14.16 -1.05
CA LYS A 111 12.25 -14.03 0.18
C LYS A 111 10.80 -13.72 -0.15
N HIS A 112 9.89 -13.93 0.81
CA HIS A 112 8.46 -13.68 0.60
C HIS A 112 7.75 -13.42 1.93
N ILE A 113 6.72 -12.57 1.92
CA ILE A 113 5.74 -12.42 3.00
C ILE A 113 4.37 -12.79 2.44
N ASP A 114 3.73 -13.79 3.05
CA ASP A 114 2.34 -14.10 2.70
C ASP A 114 1.39 -13.14 3.43
N PHE A 115 0.88 -12.17 2.70
CA PHE A 115 -0.13 -11.25 3.18
C PHE A 115 -1.56 -11.79 3.07
N THR A 116 -1.78 -12.91 2.36
CA THR A 116 -3.13 -13.44 2.07
C THR A 116 -3.80 -14.06 3.28
N CYS A 117 -3.01 -14.59 4.21
CA CYS A 117 -3.50 -15.20 5.44
C CYS A 117 -3.75 -14.18 6.57
N ARG A 118 -3.59 -12.88 6.30
CA ARG A 118 -3.68 -11.78 7.26
C ARG A 118 -4.88 -10.89 6.96
N LYS A 119 -5.45 -10.28 8.01
CA LYS A 119 -6.35 -9.16 7.79
C LYS A 119 -5.52 -7.95 7.39
N CYS A 120 -5.95 -7.26 6.36
CA CYS A 120 -5.36 -6.00 5.95
C CYS A 120 -6.38 -4.88 6.07
N TYR A 121 -5.99 -3.85 6.78
CA TYR A 121 -6.73 -2.62 6.92
C TYR A 121 -6.06 -1.55 6.06
N ASP A 122 -6.84 -0.81 5.26
CA ASP A 122 -6.35 0.30 4.47
C ASP A 122 -7.20 1.54 4.78
N SER A 123 -6.64 2.41 5.61
CA SER A 123 -7.35 3.60 6.10
C SER A 123 -7.71 4.61 5.00
N CYS A 124 -7.11 4.51 3.82
CA CYS A 124 -7.48 5.34 2.67
C CYS A 124 -8.77 4.88 1.97
N LEU A 125 -9.16 3.61 2.11
CA LEU A 125 -10.30 3.06 1.36
C LEU A 125 -11.62 3.75 1.67
N GLU A 126 -11.92 3.97 2.95
CA GLU A 126 -13.14 4.65 3.37
C GLU A 126 -13.14 6.13 2.97
N GLU A 127 -11.95 6.73 2.88
CA GLU A 127 -11.79 8.13 2.53
C GLU A 127 -11.88 8.40 1.02
N ARG A 128 -11.85 7.36 0.17
CA ARG A 128 -11.93 7.53 -1.29
C ARG A 128 -13.22 8.14 -1.80
N LYS A 129 -14.29 8.04 -1.02
CA LYS A 129 -15.58 8.69 -1.31
C LYS A 129 -15.60 10.15 -0.92
N ARG A 130 -14.56 10.63 -0.22
CA ARG A 130 -14.40 12.00 0.28
C ARG A 130 -13.23 12.65 -0.42
N ASN A 131 -13.30 13.95 -0.61
CA ASN A 131 -12.24 14.70 -1.26
C ASN A 131 -11.95 15.98 -0.44
N PRO A 132 -10.68 16.27 -0.12
CA PRO A 132 -9.45 15.53 -0.45
C PRO A 132 -9.24 14.27 0.42
N ASN A 133 -8.51 13.27 -0.13
CA ASN A 133 -8.27 11.98 0.51
C ASN A 133 -6.77 11.60 0.58
N ASN A 134 -5.87 12.57 0.50
CA ASN A 134 -4.46 12.35 0.82
C ASN A 134 -4.28 12.22 2.35
N LEU A 135 -3.13 11.71 2.79
CA LEU A 135 -2.88 11.40 4.18
C LEU A 135 -3.06 12.63 5.10
N ASP A 136 -2.51 13.80 4.72
CA ASP A 136 -2.62 15.04 5.49
C ASP A 136 -4.08 15.46 5.70
N ALA A 137 -4.87 15.50 4.63
CA ALA A 137 -6.26 15.91 4.69
C ALA A 137 -7.14 14.93 5.49
N VAL A 138 -6.81 13.64 5.43
CA VAL A 138 -7.51 12.61 6.22
C VAL A 138 -7.12 12.73 7.68
N TYR A 139 -5.84 12.93 7.98
CA TYR A 139 -5.36 13.15 9.34
C TYR A 139 -6.04 14.37 9.99
N GLU A 140 -6.03 15.52 9.30
CA GLU A 140 -6.69 16.74 9.77
C GLU A 140 -8.20 16.51 10.04
N ARG A 141 -8.88 15.78 9.15
CA ARG A 141 -10.32 15.47 9.29
C ARG A 141 -10.63 14.68 10.56
N TYR A 142 -9.76 13.74 10.94
CA TYR A 142 -9.99 12.87 12.10
C TYR A 142 -9.44 13.41 13.41
N THR A 143 -8.40 14.23 13.37
CA THR A 143 -7.72 14.76 14.57
C THR A 143 -8.06 16.22 14.85
N GLY A 144 -8.52 16.97 13.84
CA GLY A 144 -8.73 18.43 13.91
C GLY A 144 -7.42 19.24 13.81
N ASN A 145 -6.26 18.60 13.61
CA ASN A 145 -4.95 19.21 13.48
C ASN A 145 -4.29 18.78 12.17
N THR A 146 -3.45 19.64 11.59
CA THR A 146 -2.54 19.23 10.51
C THR A 146 -1.48 18.27 11.04
N MET A 147 -0.82 17.52 10.15
CA MET A 147 0.29 16.65 10.57
C MET A 147 1.42 17.46 11.24
N GLU A 148 1.73 18.66 10.77
CA GLU A 148 2.73 19.54 11.36
C GLU A 148 2.36 19.98 12.79
N GLU A 149 1.11 20.39 13.03
CA GLU A 149 0.60 20.71 14.37
C GLU A 149 0.60 19.50 15.30
N GLY A 150 0.42 18.28 14.75
CA GLY A 150 0.58 17.03 15.47
C GLY A 150 2.02 16.58 15.71
N GLY A 151 3.01 17.38 15.26
CA GLY A 151 4.43 17.06 15.40
C GLY A 151 4.95 16.01 14.42
N LEU A 152 4.21 15.76 13.35
CA LEU A 152 4.55 14.80 12.30
C LEU A 152 5.07 15.51 11.05
N VAL A 153 6.01 14.89 10.36
CA VAL A 153 6.58 15.42 9.11
C VAL A 153 6.05 14.61 7.95
N ALA A 154 5.19 15.20 7.14
CA ALA A 154 4.64 14.56 5.95
C ALA A 154 5.74 14.05 5.01
N HIS A 155 5.51 12.90 4.37
CA HIS A 155 6.47 12.21 3.51
C HIS A 155 7.77 11.79 4.23
N ASN A 156 7.66 11.55 5.51
CA ASN A 156 8.59 10.76 6.32
C ASN A 156 7.87 9.48 6.71
N SER A 157 8.36 8.34 6.29
CA SER A 157 7.62 7.09 6.40
C SER A 157 7.22 6.73 7.84
N LEU A 158 8.04 7.05 8.84
CA LEU A 158 7.67 6.80 10.24
C LEU A 158 6.56 7.75 10.72
N SER A 159 6.59 9.03 10.30
CA SER A 159 5.52 9.98 10.57
C SER A 159 4.22 9.60 9.86
N ASP A 160 4.32 9.12 8.62
CA ASP A 160 3.17 8.68 7.84
C ASP A 160 2.53 7.41 8.44
N VAL A 161 3.34 6.49 8.98
CA VAL A 161 2.86 5.35 9.77
C VAL A 161 2.15 5.83 11.04
N ALA A 162 2.72 6.78 11.79
CA ALA A 162 2.10 7.31 13.01
C ALA A 162 0.75 7.99 12.69
N ALA A 163 0.69 8.81 11.64
CA ALA A 163 -0.55 9.42 11.16
C ALA A 163 -1.60 8.36 10.77
N THR A 164 -1.18 7.30 10.08
CA THR A 164 -2.06 6.19 9.67
C THR A 164 -2.66 5.47 10.88
N ILE A 165 -1.89 5.25 11.95
CA ILE A 165 -2.39 4.64 13.20
C ILE A 165 -3.43 5.54 13.87
N GLU A 166 -3.21 6.86 13.95
CA GLU A 166 -4.19 7.79 14.53
C GLU A 166 -5.49 7.85 13.71
N ILE A 167 -5.39 7.86 12.39
CA ILE A 167 -6.57 7.76 11.51
C ILE A 167 -7.31 6.46 11.77
N PHE A 168 -6.62 5.32 11.75
CA PHE A 168 -7.21 4.00 11.98
C PHE A 168 -7.91 3.92 13.33
N LYS A 169 -7.30 4.43 14.40
CA LYS A 169 -7.88 4.48 15.74
C LYS A 169 -9.22 5.21 15.75
N ASN A 170 -9.31 6.37 15.09
CA ASN A 170 -10.54 7.14 14.99
C ASN A 170 -11.59 6.46 14.11
N GLN A 171 -11.19 5.89 12.98
CA GLN A 171 -12.05 5.12 12.09
C GLN A 171 -12.60 3.88 12.79
N ASN A 172 -11.77 3.16 13.54
CA ASN A 172 -12.16 1.95 14.28
C ASN A 172 -13.15 2.28 15.39
N ALA A 173 -12.96 3.40 16.10
CA ALA A 173 -13.90 3.87 17.12
C ALA A 173 -15.28 4.21 16.53
N SER A 174 -15.35 4.64 15.28
CA SER A 174 -16.60 4.90 14.55
C SER A 174 -17.17 3.68 13.82
N GLY A 175 -16.49 2.52 13.88
CA GLY A 175 -16.91 1.28 13.21
C GLY A 175 -16.85 1.36 11.68
N THR A 176 -15.99 2.23 11.12
CA THR A 176 -15.94 2.48 9.67
C THR A 176 -14.85 1.68 8.94
N VAL A 177 -13.94 1.01 9.67
CA VAL A 177 -12.84 0.26 9.06
C VAL A 177 -13.08 -1.23 9.17
N GLU A 178 -13.23 -1.87 8.02
CA GLU A 178 -13.27 -3.32 7.89
C GLU A 178 -11.99 -3.83 7.25
N PRO A 179 -11.49 -5.01 7.67
CA PRO A 179 -10.34 -5.61 7.02
C PRO A 179 -10.69 -6.01 5.59
N ILE A 180 -9.78 -5.75 4.69
CA ILE A 180 -9.89 -6.16 3.30
C ILE A 180 -9.10 -7.45 3.05
N LYS A 181 -9.51 -8.21 2.04
CA LYS A 181 -8.73 -9.37 1.58
C LYS A 181 -7.59 -8.88 0.69
N ILE A 182 -6.38 -9.31 1.01
CA ILE A 182 -5.26 -9.25 0.08
C ILE A 182 -5.22 -10.58 -0.66
N TYR A 183 -5.31 -10.50 -1.97
CA TYR A 183 -5.13 -11.66 -2.82
C TYR A 183 -3.64 -11.78 -3.11
N GLY A 184 -3.04 -12.88 -2.64
CA GLY A 184 -1.64 -13.16 -2.89
C GLY A 184 -1.37 -13.56 -4.32
N ASP A 185 -0.10 -13.67 -4.62
CA ASP A 185 0.47 -14.06 -5.91
C ASP A 185 0.17 -15.51 -6.35
N SER A 186 -0.88 -16.14 -5.84
CA SER A 186 -1.32 -17.47 -6.24
C SER A 186 -1.88 -17.50 -7.66
N GLY A 187 -1.21 -16.86 -8.60
CA GLY A 187 -1.48 -16.96 -10.05
C GLY A 187 -2.75 -16.29 -10.52
N MET A 188 -3.44 -15.53 -9.68
CA MET A 188 -4.68 -14.86 -10.06
C MET A 188 -4.54 -13.34 -9.99
N ILE A 189 -4.41 -12.75 -11.17
CA ILE A 189 -4.87 -11.40 -11.48
C ILE A 189 -4.06 -10.31 -10.78
N LYS A 190 -2.82 -10.12 -11.26
CA LYS A 190 -1.87 -9.09 -10.80
C LYS A 190 -2.43 -7.68 -10.70
N ASP A 191 -3.41 -7.34 -11.51
CA ASP A 191 -3.87 -5.97 -11.71
C ASP A 191 -5.31 -5.72 -11.27
N MET A 192 -5.95 -6.74 -10.78
CA MET A 192 -7.25 -6.64 -10.17
C MET A 192 -7.17 -7.47 -8.90
N ILE A 193 -7.53 -7.03 -7.73
CA ILE A 193 -8.88 -7.07 -7.38
C ILE A 193 -9.05 -6.76 -5.93
N PHE A 194 -9.91 -5.87 -5.70
CA PHE A 194 -10.73 -5.86 -4.50
C PHE A 194 -12.09 -6.44 -4.83
N GLU A 195 -12.57 -7.37 -4.05
CA GLU A 195 -13.99 -7.54 -3.90
C GLU A 195 -14.48 -6.51 -2.90
N ASN A 196 -14.89 -5.36 -3.38
CA ASN A 196 -15.67 -4.45 -2.56
C ASN A 196 -17.07 -5.07 -2.42
N ASN A 197 -17.43 -5.54 -1.24
CA ASN A 197 -18.66 -6.28 -0.98
C ASN A 197 -18.86 -7.48 -1.94
N GLU A 198 -17.80 -8.30 -2.12
CA GLU A 198 -17.80 -9.46 -3.03
C GLU A 198 -17.90 -9.14 -4.53
N LEU A 199 -17.72 -7.87 -4.92
CA LEU A 199 -17.75 -7.47 -6.33
C LEU A 199 -16.36 -7.11 -6.83
N PRO A 200 -15.92 -7.65 -7.99
CA PRO A 200 -14.61 -7.36 -8.56
C PRO A 200 -14.50 -5.91 -9.04
N CYS A 201 -13.41 -5.26 -8.68
CA CYS A 201 -13.08 -3.87 -8.99
C CYS A 201 -11.67 -3.78 -9.56
N PHE A 202 -11.32 -2.71 -10.27
CA PHE A 202 -9.92 -2.41 -10.56
C PHE A 202 -9.18 -1.97 -9.29
N SER A 203 -7.95 -2.45 -9.10
CA SER A 203 -7.08 -2.04 -7.99
C SER A 203 -6.46 -0.66 -8.20
N TYR A 204 -6.46 -0.13 -9.43
CA TYR A 204 -5.89 1.18 -9.79
C TYR A 204 -6.64 1.81 -10.97
N GLY A 205 -6.28 3.04 -11.32
CA GLY A 205 -6.83 3.79 -12.45
C GLY A 205 -8.09 4.59 -12.10
N LYS A 206 -8.69 5.17 -13.13
CA LYS A 206 -9.82 6.13 -13.05
C LYS A 206 -11.01 5.58 -12.24
N TYR A 207 -11.29 4.30 -12.37
CA TYR A 207 -12.43 3.63 -11.73
C TYR A 207 -12.01 2.65 -10.66
N ARG A 208 -10.90 2.93 -10.00
CA ARG A 208 -10.42 2.14 -8.88
C ARG A 208 -11.53 1.97 -7.83
N THR A 209 -11.71 0.73 -7.34
CA THR A 209 -12.75 0.33 -6.36
C THR A 209 -14.20 0.41 -6.82
N LEU A 210 -14.48 0.87 -8.03
CA LEU A 210 -15.82 0.78 -8.57
C LEU A 210 -16.07 -0.62 -9.16
N PRO A 211 -17.18 -1.30 -8.83
CA PRO A 211 -17.47 -2.62 -9.37
C PRO A 211 -17.46 -2.65 -10.91
N LEU A 212 -16.83 -3.67 -11.50
CA LEU A 212 -16.70 -3.81 -12.96
C LEU A 212 -18.03 -3.66 -13.70
N LYS A 213 -19.12 -4.23 -13.17
CA LYS A 213 -20.46 -4.10 -13.77
C LYS A 213 -20.93 -2.66 -13.81
N MET A 214 -20.65 -1.87 -12.80
CA MET A 214 -20.99 -0.44 -12.79
C MET A 214 -20.17 0.32 -13.83
N ILE A 215 -18.85 0.03 -13.93
CA ILE A 215 -18.00 0.65 -14.94
C ILE A 215 -18.54 0.35 -16.34
N GLY A 216 -18.93 -0.89 -16.61
CA GLY A 216 -19.54 -1.27 -17.89
C GLY A 216 -20.81 -0.47 -18.24
N GLN A 217 -21.59 -0.07 -17.22
CA GLN A 217 -22.79 0.75 -17.41
C GLN A 217 -22.50 2.24 -17.64
N ILE A 218 -21.52 2.80 -16.92
CA ILE A 218 -21.26 4.25 -16.96
C ILE A 218 -20.18 4.64 -17.97
N ASP A 219 -19.23 3.76 -18.28
CA ASP A 219 -18.14 4.00 -19.24
C ASP A 219 -17.66 2.68 -19.88
N ASN A 220 -18.47 2.17 -20.80
CA ASN A 220 -18.11 0.94 -21.53
C ASN A 220 -16.82 1.10 -22.37
N ASN A 221 -16.43 2.33 -22.74
CA ASN A 221 -15.19 2.57 -23.45
C ASN A 221 -13.95 2.31 -22.57
N TYR A 222 -14.07 2.53 -21.26
CA TYR A 222 -13.01 2.19 -20.32
C TYR A 222 -12.82 0.66 -20.24
N ILE A 223 -13.88 -0.13 -20.24
CA ILE A 223 -13.79 -1.60 -20.28
C ILE A 223 -13.14 -2.05 -21.60
N LYS A 224 -13.55 -1.49 -22.74
CA LYS A 224 -12.93 -1.79 -24.04
C LYS A 224 -11.45 -1.44 -24.07
N TRP A 225 -11.07 -0.29 -23.47
CA TRP A 225 -9.66 0.09 -23.31
C TRP A 225 -8.93 -0.90 -22.41
N ALA A 226 -9.50 -1.28 -21.26
CA ALA A 226 -8.90 -2.24 -20.34
C ALA A 226 -8.62 -3.59 -21.00
N LEU A 227 -9.50 -4.06 -21.88
CA LEU A 227 -9.32 -5.30 -22.65
C LEU A 227 -8.35 -5.17 -23.83
N SER A 228 -8.00 -3.93 -24.24
CA SER A 228 -7.10 -3.70 -25.36
C SER A 228 -5.65 -4.02 -25.02
N PRO A 229 -4.77 -4.24 -26.02
CA PRO A 229 -3.33 -4.38 -25.77
C PRO A 229 -2.68 -3.14 -25.13
N LYS A 230 -3.34 -1.97 -25.25
CA LYS A 230 -2.81 -0.68 -24.74
C LYS A 230 -2.99 -0.49 -23.23
N SER A 231 -3.79 -1.32 -22.58
CA SER A 231 -4.07 -1.18 -21.13
C SER A 231 -2.91 -1.60 -20.25
N GLY A 232 -2.01 -2.46 -20.75
CA GLY A 232 -0.96 -3.08 -19.95
C GLY A 232 -1.43 -4.19 -19.01
N LEU A 233 -2.75 -4.49 -18.97
CA LEU A 233 -3.28 -5.61 -18.20
C LEU A 233 -2.80 -6.94 -18.77
N ASP A 234 -2.49 -7.89 -17.88
CA ASP A 234 -2.16 -9.25 -18.28
C ASP A 234 -3.36 -10.01 -18.91
N ASN A 235 -3.05 -11.13 -19.56
CA ASN A 235 -4.07 -11.90 -20.28
C ASN A 235 -5.09 -12.56 -19.36
N ASP A 236 -4.71 -12.93 -18.14
CA ASP A 236 -5.59 -13.60 -17.20
C ASP A 236 -6.58 -12.60 -16.60
N THR A 237 -6.13 -11.39 -16.32
CA THR A 237 -6.98 -10.26 -15.93
C THR A 237 -8.01 -9.94 -17.03
N LYS A 238 -7.57 -9.86 -18.29
CA LYS A 238 -8.48 -9.61 -19.41
C LYS A 238 -9.53 -10.69 -19.56
N LYS A 239 -9.13 -11.96 -19.53
CA LYS A 239 -10.06 -13.10 -19.57
C LYS A 239 -11.05 -13.09 -18.42
N PHE A 240 -10.59 -12.71 -17.21
CA PHE A 240 -11.48 -12.59 -16.06
C PHE A 240 -12.54 -11.50 -16.32
N ILE A 241 -12.14 -10.31 -16.79
CA ILE A 241 -13.08 -9.22 -17.11
C ILE A 241 -14.11 -9.67 -18.15
N GLU A 242 -13.66 -10.29 -19.25
CA GLU A 242 -14.53 -10.82 -20.31
C GLU A 242 -15.55 -11.81 -19.76
N ASN A 243 -15.08 -12.81 -19.01
CA ASN A 243 -15.94 -13.84 -18.41
C ASN A 243 -16.93 -13.26 -17.40
N TYR A 244 -16.48 -12.36 -16.55
CA TYR A 244 -17.30 -11.74 -15.51
C TYR A 244 -18.38 -10.83 -16.07
N LEU A 245 -18.06 -10.07 -17.10
CA LEU A 245 -19.01 -9.18 -17.79
C LEU A 245 -19.80 -9.90 -18.90
N LYS A 246 -19.45 -11.15 -19.23
CA LYS A 246 -20.05 -11.94 -20.33
C LYS A 246 -19.95 -11.24 -21.68
N LEU A 247 -18.77 -10.71 -21.97
CA LEU A 247 -18.42 -10.03 -23.23
C LEU A 247 -17.89 -11.02 -24.27
#